data_5ae6a545b140495a2b6f76150b1279bb
#
_entry.id   5ae6a545b140495a2b6f76150b1279bb
#
_cell.length_a   1.000
_cell.length_b   1.000
_cell.length_c   1.000
_cell.angle_alpha   90.00
_cell.angle_beta   90.00
_cell.angle_gamma   90.00
#
_symmetry.space_group_name_H-M   'P 1'
#
loop_
_entity.id
_entity.type
_entity.pdbx_description
1 polymer ?
#
loop_
_entity_poly.entity_id
_entity_poly.type
_entity_poly.pdbx_seq_one_letter_code
_entity_poly.pdbx_strand_id
1 'polypeptide(L)'
;MLSRGSLFTVCCLLCCTALLAGAQERRGRQGGRGRGAQEPAPPPATDKVTLEIPGIVKAGTKIEIVASGLRGSDAGVGMPDGSFIATGNGGVIKIDTDGKMTTLVEDSEQAAGLAMDPKGRLIGAQYTKKVSVLYPKGSEGTLTSTFDGKPYIRPNDLVVDKKGGVYFTDCYQIGATRSPDDLPQAVYYITPNKKVLRVADDINRPNGITLSPDEKTLYVNDWDGPYLVAYSVQADGTLKNRRNFGKFDVKQETDHGLVSGADGLCIDGAGNTFATTPAGVQVFSAKGEHLGNIEAPYDMPPQNCGFAGPGKAYLYVTGRGVVWRVRTLNAGVKNRGK
;
A
#
# COMPACT_ATOMS: atom_id res chain seq x y z
N MET A 1 -15.68 -38.17 -62.77
CA MET A 1 -15.73 -36.98 -63.64
C MET A 1 -14.82 -35.97 -63.05
N LEU A 2 -13.53 -35.91 -63.49
CA LEU A 2 -12.98 -34.99 -64.48
C LEU A 2 -13.21 -33.52 -64.08
N SER A 3 -12.22 -32.59 -63.93
CA SER A 3 -10.87 -32.49 -64.47
C SER A 3 -10.19 -31.20 -63.95
N ARG A 4 -8.88 -31.22 -63.76
CA ARG A 4 -7.86 -30.27 -64.24
C ARG A 4 -7.95 -28.83 -63.75
N GLY A 5 -6.94 -28.13 -63.32
CA GLY A 5 -5.48 -28.22 -63.48
C GLY A 5 -4.95 -26.82 -63.84
N SER A 6 -3.75 -26.51 -63.34
CA SER A 6 -2.69 -25.65 -63.89
C SER A 6 -2.08 -24.78 -62.80
N LEU A 7 -0.95 -25.02 -62.25
CA LEU A 7 0.47 -24.88 -62.64
C LEU A 7 0.79 -23.56 -63.37
N PHE A 8 1.53 -22.68 -62.70
CA PHE A 8 2.56 -21.85 -63.35
C PHE A 8 3.74 -21.66 -62.41
N THR A 9 4.83 -22.25 -62.84
CA THR A 9 6.21 -22.13 -62.38
C THR A 9 6.88 -20.99 -63.15
N VAL A 10 7.91 -20.39 -62.63
CA VAL A 10 9.13 -19.84 -63.28
C VAL A 10 9.75 -18.79 -62.32
N CYS A 11 10.91 -18.83 -61.91
CA CYS A 11 12.29 -19.14 -62.23
C CYS A 11 13.17 -18.22 -61.38
N CYS A 12 14.08 -18.80 -60.69
CA CYS A 12 15.52 -18.60 -60.60
C CYS A 12 16.12 -17.23 -60.92
N LEU A 13 16.97 -16.75 -59.97
CA LEU A 13 18.38 -16.50 -60.33
C LEU A 13 19.26 -16.45 -59.06
N LEU A 14 20.30 -17.26 -59.13
CA LEU A 14 21.45 -17.35 -58.22
C LEU A 14 22.30 -16.08 -58.24
N CYS A 15 22.91 -15.76 -57.13
CA CYS A 15 24.32 -15.30 -57.11
C CYS A 15 24.99 -15.66 -55.77
N CYS A 16 25.96 -16.54 -55.87
CA CYS A 16 26.96 -16.85 -54.84
C CYS A 16 27.94 -15.68 -54.68
N THR A 17 28.43 -15.42 -53.50
CA THR A 17 29.88 -15.37 -53.23
C THR A 17 30.19 -15.19 -51.73
N ALA A 18 31.08 -16.05 -51.31
CA ALA A 18 32.25 -15.92 -50.47
C ALA A 18 32.12 -15.87 -48.92
N LEU A 19 32.61 -16.97 -48.38
CA LEU A 19 33.11 -17.13 -47.00
C LEU A 19 34.20 -16.12 -46.67
N LEU A 20 34.13 -15.54 -45.45
CA LEU A 20 35.31 -15.21 -44.67
C LEU A 20 35.01 -15.51 -43.19
N ALA A 21 35.77 -16.47 -42.70
CA ALA A 21 35.83 -16.84 -41.29
C ALA A 21 36.46 -15.68 -40.47
N GLY A 22 35.77 -15.23 -39.45
CA GLY A 22 36.28 -14.33 -38.42
C GLY A 22 35.91 -14.86 -37.05
N ALA A 23 36.84 -15.52 -36.40
CA ALA A 23 36.73 -15.88 -35.00
C ALA A 23 36.64 -14.60 -34.18
N GLN A 24 35.51 -14.38 -33.54
CA GLN A 24 35.36 -13.29 -32.59
C GLN A 24 35.11 -13.86 -31.19
N GLU A 25 36.08 -13.61 -30.35
CA GLU A 25 36.17 -13.93 -28.93
C GLU A 25 34.85 -13.62 -28.20
N ARG A 26 34.35 -14.61 -27.47
CA ARG A 26 33.31 -14.43 -26.46
C ARG A 26 33.88 -13.62 -25.29
N ARG A 27 33.82 -12.29 -25.38
CA ARG A 27 33.94 -11.43 -24.19
C ARG A 27 32.65 -11.57 -23.38
N GLY A 28 32.80 -12.10 -22.17
CA GLY A 28 31.76 -12.17 -21.17
C GLY A 28 31.11 -10.81 -20.95
N ARG A 29 29.83 -10.68 -21.27
CA ARG A 29 29.00 -9.56 -20.81
C ARG A 29 28.82 -9.75 -19.30
N GLN A 30 29.65 -9.09 -18.53
CA GLN A 30 29.29 -8.73 -17.16
C GLN A 30 27.98 -7.98 -17.21
N GLY A 31 26.94 -8.54 -16.57
CA GLY A 31 25.65 -7.90 -16.41
C GLY A 31 25.82 -6.55 -15.74
N GLY A 32 25.73 -5.50 -16.53
CA GLY A 32 25.57 -4.14 -16.00
C GLY A 32 24.29 -4.13 -15.19
N ARG A 33 24.40 -3.89 -13.87
CA ARG A 33 23.29 -3.50 -13.01
C ARG A 33 22.61 -2.33 -13.70
N GLY A 34 21.42 -2.54 -14.22
CA GLY A 34 20.61 -1.48 -14.79
C GLY A 34 20.54 -0.34 -13.78
N ARG A 35 20.98 0.84 -14.18
CA ARG A 35 20.68 2.08 -13.47
C ARG A 35 19.15 2.14 -13.41
N GLY A 36 18.58 1.89 -12.23
CA GLY A 36 17.17 2.07 -11.99
C GLY A 36 16.79 3.44 -12.52
N ALA A 37 15.77 3.50 -13.35
CA ALA A 37 15.21 4.74 -13.82
C ALA A 37 14.96 5.62 -12.60
N GLN A 38 15.57 6.79 -12.58
CA GLN A 38 15.40 7.77 -11.51
C GLN A 38 13.92 8.17 -11.57
N GLU A 39 13.15 7.90 -10.53
CA GLU A 39 11.78 8.40 -10.47
C GLU A 39 11.82 9.91 -10.74
N PRO A 40 10.92 10.45 -11.58
CA PRO A 40 10.88 11.88 -11.85
C PRO A 40 10.72 12.63 -10.53
N ALA A 41 11.41 13.76 -10.41
CA ALA A 41 11.24 14.64 -9.25
C ALA A 41 9.75 14.98 -9.10
N PRO A 42 9.22 15.00 -7.87
CA PRO A 42 7.83 15.37 -7.66
C PRO A 42 7.58 16.78 -8.22
N PRO A 43 6.41 17.03 -8.83
CA PRO A 43 6.05 18.34 -9.32
C PRO A 43 6.10 19.37 -8.18
N PRO A 44 6.36 20.64 -8.47
CA PRO A 44 6.38 21.68 -7.45
C PRO A 44 5.04 21.72 -6.70
N ALA A 45 5.11 21.85 -5.38
CA ALA A 45 3.95 21.98 -4.53
C ALA A 45 3.10 23.19 -4.96
N THR A 46 1.81 23.01 -5.02
CA THR A 46 0.86 24.12 -5.13
C THR A 46 0.45 24.57 -3.74
N ASP A 47 0.18 25.88 -3.55
CA ASP A 47 -0.41 26.43 -2.32
C ASP A 47 -1.89 25.98 -2.19
N LYS A 48 -2.11 24.66 -2.11
CA LYS A 48 -3.46 24.10 -1.98
C LYS A 48 -3.97 24.23 -0.55
N VAL A 49 -5.25 24.51 -0.49
CA VAL A 49 -6.05 24.47 0.75
C VAL A 49 -7.22 23.52 0.57
N THR A 50 -7.75 23.00 1.64
CA THR A 50 -8.90 22.10 1.59
C THR A 50 -10.20 22.85 1.28
N LEU A 51 -11.12 22.17 0.61
CA LEU A 51 -12.54 22.47 0.73
C LEU A 51 -13.04 22.05 2.12
N GLU A 52 -14.20 22.55 2.51
CA GLU A 52 -14.81 22.11 3.76
C GLU A 52 -15.36 20.68 3.59
N ILE A 53 -14.99 19.82 4.57
CA ILE A 53 -15.67 18.54 4.79
C ILE A 53 -16.21 18.61 6.22
N PRO A 54 -17.55 18.76 6.40
CA PRO A 54 -18.16 18.97 7.71
C PRO A 54 -17.75 17.90 8.72
N GLY A 55 -17.29 18.34 9.91
CA GLY A 55 -16.82 17.44 10.96
C GLY A 55 -15.42 16.84 10.75
N ILE A 56 -14.77 17.10 9.62
CA ILE A 56 -13.46 16.53 9.25
C ILE A 56 -12.39 17.61 9.12
N VAL A 57 -12.60 18.57 8.23
CA VAL A 57 -11.63 19.64 7.93
C VAL A 57 -12.36 20.94 7.57
N LYS A 58 -11.84 22.08 8.03
CA LYS A 58 -12.38 23.39 7.68
C LYS A 58 -11.92 23.82 6.30
N ALA A 59 -12.77 24.57 5.57
CA ALA A 59 -12.37 25.24 4.34
C ALA A 59 -11.14 26.13 4.58
N GLY A 60 -10.25 26.20 3.61
CA GLY A 60 -9.03 27.02 3.69
C GLY A 60 -7.93 26.45 4.58
N THR A 61 -8.09 25.23 5.11
CA THR A 61 -7.00 24.58 5.86
C THR A 61 -5.85 24.27 4.91
N LYS A 62 -4.65 24.74 5.26
CA LYS A 62 -3.44 24.57 4.43
C LYS A 62 -3.05 23.10 4.34
N ILE A 63 -2.70 22.65 3.14
CA ILE A 63 -2.05 21.36 2.90
C ILE A 63 -0.54 21.62 2.84
N GLU A 64 0.22 20.99 3.74
CA GLU A 64 1.64 21.26 3.94
C GLU A 64 2.47 20.07 3.47
N ILE A 65 3.48 20.29 2.61
CA ILE A 65 4.51 19.29 2.34
C ILE A 65 5.49 19.28 3.51
N VAL A 66 5.67 18.10 4.09
CA VAL A 66 6.53 17.89 5.26
C VAL A 66 7.89 17.33 4.83
N ALA A 67 7.91 16.43 3.84
CA ALA A 67 9.12 15.82 3.33
C ALA A 67 8.97 15.48 1.85
N SER A 68 10.11 15.44 1.13
CA SER A 68 10.17 15.04 -0.27
C SER A 68 11.49 14.30 -0.55
N GLY A 69 11.60 13.69 -1.74
CA GLY A 69 12.78 12.93 -2.13
C GLY A 69 12.86 11.51 -1.54
N LEU A 70 11.76 11.01 -1.01
CA LEU A 70 11.63 9.64 -0.50
C LEU A 70 11.24 8.70 -1.64
N ARG A 71 12.16 7.93 -2.20
CA ARG A 71 11.82 6.93 -3.22
C ARG A 71 11.03 5.79 -2.60
N GLY A 72 9.90 5.42 -3.24
CA GLY A 72 9.07 4.29 -2.80
C GLY A 72 8.41 4.53 -1.44
N SER A 73 8.04 5.78 -1.13
CA SER A 73 7.26 6.07 0.08
C SER A 73 5.86 5.47 -0.07
N ASP A 74 5.51 4.58 0.84
CA ASP A 74 4.21 3.93 0.91
C ASP A 74 3.65 4.05 2.34
N ALA A 75 3.94 3.12 3.23
CA ALA A 75 3.38 3.11 4.57
C ALA A 75 3.61 4.38 5.39
N GLY A 76 2.73 4.62 6.35
CA GLY A 76 2.85 5.71 7.28
C GLY A 76 2.31 5.43 8.67
N VAL A 77 3.07 5.77 9.72
CA VAL A 77 2.75 5.52 11.12
C VAL A 77 3.05 6.76 11.97
N GLY A 78 2.06 7.22 12.73
CA GLY A 78 2.26 8.28 13.71
C GLY A 78 2.83 7.78 15.01
N MET A 79 3.88 8.43 15.48
CA MET A 79 4.58 8.10 16.71
C MET A 79 4.03 8.88 17.92
N PRO A 80 4.23 8.37 19.16
CA PRO A 80 3.79 9.05 20.37
C PRO A 80 4.42 10.43 20.58
N ASP A 81 5.64 10.66 20.08
CA ASP A 81 6.35 11.93 20.14
C ASP A 81 5.86 12.96 19.11
N GLY A 82 4.86 12.60 18.31
CA GLY A 82 4.31 13.42 17.24
C GLY A 82 5.05 13.30 15.90
N SER A 83 6.16 12.60 15.83
CA SER A 83 6.83 12.31 14.56
C SER A 83 6.03 11.34 13.70
N PHE A 84 6.36 11.27 12.43
CA PHE A 84 5.78 10.35 11.48
C PHE A 84 6.85 9.42 10.92
N ILE A 85 6.57 8.14 10.83
CA ILE A 85 7.43 7.15 10.19
C ILE A 85 6.83 6.81 8.84
N ALA A 86 7.67 6.80 7.78
CA ALA A 86 7.29 6.36 6.45
C ALA A 86 8.34 5.41 5.86
N THR A 87 7.92 4.52 4.97
CA THR A 87 8.86 3.82 4.11
C THR A 87 9.47 4.80 3.11
N GLY A 88 10.70 4.58 2.71
CA GLY A 88 11.37 5.42 1.72
C GLY A 88 12.84 5.05 1.58
N ASN A 89 13.39 5.26 0.38
CA ASN A 89 14.80 5.02 0.06
C ASN A 89 15.28 3.58 0.35
N GLY A 90 14.36 2.60 0.31
CA GLY A 90 14.64 1.19 0.64
C GLY A 90 14.52 0.86 2.12
N GLY A 91 14.40 1.85 2.99
CA GLY A 91 14.34 1.70 4.44
C GLY A 91 13.08 2.28 5.07
N VAL A 92 13.20 2.66 6.34
CA VAL A 92 12.17 3.38 7.10
C VAL A 92 12.77 4.68 7.60
N ILE A 93 12.06 5.77 7.31
CA ILE A 93 12.46 7.13 7.64
C ILE A 93 11.55 7.69 8.73
N LYS A 94 12.12 8.25 9.77
CA LYS A 94 11.42 9.06 10.76
C LYS A 94 11.47 10.51 10.31
N ILE A 95 10.33 11.18 10.34
CA ILE A 95 10.13 12.59 10.00
C ILE A 95 9.63 13.28 11.25
N ASP A 96 10.43 14.16 11.80
CA ASP A 96 10.06 14.94 12.98
C ASP A 96 9.00 16.00 12.64
N THR A 97 8.44 16.64 13.65
CA THR A 97 7.37 17.64 13.47
C THR A 97 7.79 18.89 12.70
N ASP A 98 9.09 19.16 12.65
CA ASP A 98 9.73 20.23 11.87
C ASP A 98 10.19 19.78 10.47
N GLY A 99 9.92 18.52 10.09
CA GLY A 99 10.26 17.95 8.79
C GLY A 99 11.68 17.38 8.68
N LYS A 100 12.46 17.36 9.76
CA LYS A 100 13.77 16.72 9.76
C LYS A 100 13.65 15.21 9.58
N MET A 101 14.37 14.66 8.61
CA MET A 101 14.38 13.24 8.31
C MET A 101 15.57 12.53 8.95
N THR A 102 15.32 11.34 9.50
CA THR A 102 16.34 10.45 10.07
C THR A 102 16.02 9.01 9.66
N THR A 103 17.02 8.27 9.19
CA THR A 103 16.85 6.85 8.87
C THR A 103 16.70 6.05 10.16
N LEU A 104 15.58 5.35 10.31
CA LEU A 104 15.28 4.48 11.44
C LEU A 104 15.68 3.02 11.16
N VAL A 105 15.46 2.57 9.93
CA VAL A 105 15.82 1.24 9.42
C VAL A 105 16.45 1.43 8.04
N GLU A 106 17.68 0.94 7.86
CA GLU A 106 18.43 1.12 6.60
C GLU A 106 17.85 0.32 5.45
N ASP A 107 17.48 -0.93 5.70
CA ASP A 107 16.85 -1.83 4.73
C ASP A 107 15.59 -2.44 5.35
N SER A 108 14.44 -2.04 4.82
CA SER A 108 13.13 -2.55 5.24
C SER A 108 12.74 -3.84 4.51
N GLU A 109 13.59 -4.34 3.60
CA GLU A 109 13.29 -5.47 2.73
C GLU A 109 11.95 -5.30 2.00
N GLN A 110 11.76 -4.12 1.41
CA GLN A 110 10.56 -3.73 0.68
C GLN A 110 9.27 -3.72 1.53
N ALA A 111 9.35 -3.23 2.76
CA ALA A 111 8.15 -3.01 3.56
C ALA A 111 7.23 -2.00 2.86
N ALA A 112 5.96 -2.36 2.72
CA ALA A 112 4.89 -1.52 2.17
C ALA A 112 3.91 -1.07 3.25
N GLY A 113 3.56 -1.94 4.18
CA GLY A 113 2.74 -1.65 5.35
C GLY A 113 3.57 -1.56 6.62
N LEU A 114 3.26 -0.62 7.51
CA LEU A 114 3.91 -0.44 8.81
C LEU A 114 2.87 -0.24 9.91
N ALA A 115 3.12 -0.79 11.10
CA ALA A 115 2.41 -0.41 12.32
C ALA A 115 3.27 -0.63 13.56
N MET A 116 3.01 0.13 14.62
CA MET A 116 3.62 -0.08 15.94
C MET A 116 2.80 -1.07 16.75
N ASP A 117 3.46 -2.01 17.39
CA ASP A 117 2.81 -2.88 18.37
C ASP A 117 2.77 -2.23 19.77
N PRO A 118 1.98 -2.79 20.72
CA PRO A 118 1.89 -2.26 22.09
C PRO A 118 3.20 -2.30 22.87
N LYS A 119 4.21 -3.04 22.40
CA LYS A 119 5.55 -3.12 23.00
C LYS A 119 6.53 -2.10 22.40
N GLY A 120 6.06 -1.23 21.50
CA GLY A 120 6.89 -0.24 20.83
C GLY A 120 7.77 -0.80 19.71
N ARG A 121 7.43 -1.99 19.17
CA ARG A 121 8.15 -2.57 18.03
C ARG A 121 7.45 -2.18 16.73
N LEU A 122 8.23 -1.84 15.72
CA LEU A 122 7.74 -1.57 14.36
C LEU A 122 7.60 -2.90 13.61
N ILE A 123 6.40 -3.17 13.16
CA ILE A 123 6.08 -4.34 12.34
C ILE A 123 5.94 -3.89 10.89
N GLY A 124 6.50 -4.66 9.95
CA GLY A 124 6.41 -4.40 8.51
C GLY A 124 5.79 -5.56 7.75
N ALA A 125 4.85 -5.26 6.85
CA ALA A 125 4.42 -6.15 5.79
C ALA A 125 5.36 -5.93 4.59
N GLN A 126 6.06 -6.99 4.17
CA GLN A 126 7.18 -6.90 3.24
C GLN A 126 6.86 -7.62 1.94
N TYR A 127 7.08 -6.96 0.80
CA TYR A 127 6.90 -7.56 -0.53
C TYR A 127 7.82 -8.76 -0.76
N THR A 128 8.83 -8.94 0.09
CA THR A 128 9.68 -10.15 0.16
C THR A 128 8.96 -11.36 0.78
N LYS A 129 7.62 -11.33 0.81
CA LYS A 129 6.72 -12.44 1.20
C LYS A 129 6.75 -12.76 2.70
N LYS A 130 6.91 -11.76 3.56
CA LYS A 130 6.91 -11.95 5.00
C LYS A 130 6.34 -10.77 5.77
N VAL A 131 6.01 -11.01 7.04
CA VAL A 131 5.71 -9.99 8.04
C VAL A 131 6.75 -10.11 9.13
N SER A 132 7.41 -9.01 9.49
CA SER A 132 8.55 -9.04 10.42
C SER A 132 8.53 -7.86 11.39
N VAL A 133 9.21 -8.03 12.52
CA VAL A 133 9.65 -6.91 13.37
C VAL A 133 10.86 -6.27 12.70
N LEU A 134 10.81 -4.95 12.47
CA LEU A 134 11.87 -4.18 11.82
C LEU A 134 12.67 -3.31 12.80
N TYR A 135 12.08 -2.94 13.93
CA TYR A 135 12.68 -2.05 14.94
C TYR A 135 12.08 -2.34 16.33
N PRO A 136 12.79 -2.08 17.45
CA PRO A 136 14.15 -1.54 17.54
C PRO A 136 15.24 -2.57 17.16
N LYS A 137 16.45 -2.04 16.88
CA LYS A 137 17.63 -2.88 16.59
C LYS A 137 17.86 -3.91 17.70
N GLY A 138 18.04 -5.17 17.28
CA GLY A 138 18.19 -6.32 18.19
C GLY A 138 16.86 -7.01 18.54
N SER A 139 15.72 -6.50 18.07
CA SER A 139 14.41 -7.17 18.19
C SER A 139 13.87 -7.66 16.85
N GLU A 140 14.64 -7.47 15.77
CA GLU A 140 14.24 -7.86 14.42
C GLU A 140 13.97 -9.36 14.34
N GLY A 141 13.03 -9.73 13.51
CA GLY A 141 12.71 -11.13 13.28
C GLY A 141 11.42 -11.34 12.51
N THR A 142 11.39 -12.41 11.74
CA THR A 142 10.21 -12.80 10.97
C THR A 142 9.12 -13.32 11.91
N LEU A 143 7.94 -12.75 11.80
CA LEU A 143 6.74 -13.23 12.48
C LEU A 143 6.10 -14.37 11.69
N THR A 144 6.03 -14.22 10.36
CA THR A 144 5.54 -15.26 9.44
C THR A 144 6.02 -14.99 8.01
N SER A 145 6.23 -16.08 7.25
CA SER A 145 6.57 -16.03 5.81
C SER A 145 5.78 -17.05 4.98
N THR A 146 4.97 -17.90 5.64
CA THR A 146 4.19 -18.95 4.99
C THR A 146 2.85 -19.14 5.68
N PHE A 147 1.87 -19.65 4.93
CA PHE A 147 0.61 -20.17 5.45
C PHE A 147 0.33 -21.54 4.81
N ASP A 148 0.02 -22.55 5.63
CA ASP A 148 -0.19 -23.95 5.18
C ASP A 148 0.95 -24.47 4.28
N GLY A 149 2.19 -24.13 4.64
CA GLY A 149 3.40 -24.54 3.92
C GLY A 149 3.69 -23.80 2.61
N LYS A 150 2.83 -22.86 2.20
CA LYS A 150 3.00 -22.05 0.99
C LYS A 150 3.46 -20.64 1.34
N PRO A 151 4.35 -20.02 0.54
CA PRO A 151 4.74 -18.62 0.74
C PRO A 151 3.57 -17.68 0.50
N TYR A 152 3.52 -16.54 1.18
CA TYR A 152 2.60 -15.45 0.85
C TYR A 152 2.83 -14.95 -0.57
N ILE A 153 1.82 -14.27 -1.11
CA ILE A 153 1.89 -13.64 -2.44
C ILE A 153 2.79 -12.40 -2.35
N ARG A 154 2.34 -11.41 -1.59
CA ARG A 154 2.98 -10.10 -1.42
C ARG A 154 2.30 -9.33 -0.30
N PRO A 155 2.62 -9.64 0.99
CA PRO A 155 2.07 -8.92 2.12
C PRO A 155 2.15 -7.41 1.89
N ASN A 156 1.01 -6.71 1.97
CA ASN A 156 0.89 -5.34 1.52
C ASN A 156 0.75 -4.35 2.70
N ASP A 157 -0.34 -4.39 3.43
CA ASP A 157 -0.60 -3.47 4.53
C ASP A 157 -0.97 -4.23 5.82
N LEU A 158 -0.84 -3.58 6.98
CA LEU A 158 -1.11 -4.22 8.25
C LEU A 158 -1.61 -3.25 9.32
N VAL A 159 -2.30 -3.79 10.32
CA VAL A 159 -2.68 -3.10 11.55
C VAL A 159 -2.47 -4.04 12.74
N VAL A 160 -2.05 -3.48 13.87
CA VAL A 160 -1.82 -4.23 15.11
C VAL A 160 -2.92 -3.90 16.12
N ASP A 161 -3.51 -4.95 16.72
CA ASP A 161 -4.52 -4.80 17.76
C ASP A 161 -3.88 -4.57 19.15
N LYS A 162 -4.68 -4.15 20.13
CA LYS A 162 -4.21 -3.88 21.51
C LYS A 162 -3.67 -5.10 22.24
N LYS A 163 -3.94 -6.32 21.76
CA LYS A 163 -3.40 -7.58 22.30
C LYS A 163 -2.05 -7.95 21.69
N GLY A 164 -1.61 -7.20 20.65
CA GLY A 164 -0.39 -7.45 19.89
C GLY A 164 -0.57 -8.46 18.76
N GLY A 165 -1.82 -8.78 18.38
CA GLY A 165 -2.11 -9.52 17.16
C GLY A 165 -2.00 -8.63 15.94
N VAL A 166 -1.66 -9.20 14.78
CA VAL A 166 -1.39 -8.46 13.54
C VAL A 166 -2.33 -8.93 12.43
N TYR A 167 -3.22 -8.05 11.97
CA TYR A 167 -3.94 -8.25 10.72
C TYR A 167 -3.10 -7.72 9.57
N PHE A 168 -3.00 -8.47 8.49
CA PHE A 168 -2.32 -8.01 7.27
C PHE A 168 -3.02 -8.50 6.01
N THR A 169 -2.90 -7.71 4.96
CA THR A 169 -3.39 -8.03 3.62
C THR A 169 -2.29 -8.68 2.80
N ASP A 170 -2.65 -9.68 1.99
CA ASP A 170 -1.77 -10.34 1.05
C ASP A 170 -2.42 -10.38 -0.33
N CYS A 171 -1.81 -9.71 -1.31
CA CYS A 171 -2.40 -9.54 -2.63
C CYS A 171 -1.36 -9.52 -3.74
N TYR A 172 -1.82 -9.79 -4.98
CA TYR A 172 -0.97 -9.67 -6.16
C TYR A 172 -0.64 -8.22 -6.49
N GLN A 173 0.54 -8.00 -7.04
CA GLN A 173 0.83 -6.77 -7.75
C GLN A 173 -0.06 -6.64 -9.00
N ILE A 174 -0.41 -5.40 -9.35
CA ILE A 174 -1.18 -5.11 -10.56
C ILE A 174 -0.44 -5.70 -11.78
N GLY A 175 -1.18 -6.45 -12.62
CA GLY A 175 -0.61 -7.08 -13.82
C GLY A 175 0.25 -8.33 -13.57
N ALA A 176 0.38 -8.79 -12.31
CA ALA A 176 1.10 -10.03 -12.03
C ALA A 176 0.35 -11.26 -12.54
N THR A 177 1.10 -12.21 -13.09
CA THR A 177 0.57 -13.53 -13.44
C THR A 177 0.32 -14.34 -12.16
N ARG A 178 -0.87 -14.90 -12.04
CA ARG A 178 -1.25 -15.79 -10.93
C ARG A 178 -0.91 -17.23 -11.27
N SER A 179 -0.33 -17.95 -10.30
CA SER A 179 -0.21 -19.41 -10.37
C SER A 179 -1.42 -20.08 -9.70
N PRO A 180 -1.93 -21.20 -10.23
CA PRO A 180 -2.95 -22.00 -9.53
C PRO A 180 -2.48 -22.53 -8.16
N ASP A 181 -1.17 -22.63 -7.96
CA ASP A 181 -0.57 -23.09 -6.71
C ASP A 181 -0.37 -21.98 -5.67
N ASP A 182 -0.56 -20.72 -6.05
CA ASP A 182 -0.44 -19.61 -5.12
C ASP A 182 -1.56 -19.64 -4.06
N LEU A 183 -1.30 -19.03 -2.91
CA LEU A 183 -2.34 -18.74 -1.94
C LEU A 183 -3.37 -17.78 -2.58
N PRO A 184 -4.67 -17.84 -2.19
CA PRO A 184 -5.61 -16.80 -2.58
C PRO A 184 -5.24 -15.47 -1.97
N GLN A 185 -5.61 -14.37 -2.63
CA GLN A 185 -5.58 -13.05 -2.02
C GLN A 185 -6.46 -13.07 -0.76
N ALA A 186 -5.93 -12.58 0.35
CA ALA A 186 -6.61 -12.75 1.62
C ALA A 186 -6.18 -11.73 2.68
N VAL A 187 -6.96 -11.68 3.74
CA VAL A 187 -6.58 -11.08 5.02
C VAL A 187 -6.18 -12.21 5.96
N TYR A 188 -5.03 -12.04 6.59
CA TYR A 188 -4.51 -12.96 7.60
C TYR A 188 -4.44 -12.28 8.96
N TYR A 189 -4.46 -13.08 10.01
CA TYR A 189 -4.25 -12.64 11.38
C TYR A 189 -3.18 -13.48 12.08
N ILE A 190 -2.11 -12.83 12.48
CA ILE A 190 -1.10 -13.41 13.38
C ILE A 190 -1.59 -13.18 14.80
N THR A 191 -1.99 -14.23 15.49
CA THR A 191 -2.44 -14.13 16.88
C THR A 191 -1.29 -13.73 17.82
N PRO A 192 -1.57 -13.19 19.02
CA PRO A 192 -0.53 -12.92 20.02
C PRO A 192 0.35 -14.14 20.35
N ASN A 193 -0.18 -15.37 20.18
CA ASN A 193 0.53 -16.62 20.35
C ASN A 193 1.25 -17.10 19.08
N LYS A 194 1.40 -16.22 18.07
CA LYS A 194 2.10 -16.47 16.80
C LYS A 194 1.43 -17.52 15.89
N LYS A 195 0.19 -17.95 16.17
CA LYS A 195 -0.59 -18.75 15.21
C LYS A 195 -1.09 -17.83 14.10
N VAL A 196 -1.01 -18.29 12.85
CA VAL A 196 -1.55 -17.55 11.70
C VAL A 196 -2.89 -18.13 11.31
N LEU A 197 -3.87 -17.27 11.08
CA LEU A 197 -5.20 -17.59 10.59
C LEU A 197 -5.45 -16.84 9.29
N ARG A 198 -6.00 -17.47 8.28
CA ARG A 198 -6.61 -16.78 7.14
C ARG A 198 -8.03 -16.42 7.57
N VAL A 199 -8.34 -15.12 7.66
CA VAL A 199 -9.57 -14.64 8.30
C VAL A 199 -10.59 -14.08 7.31
N ALA A 200 -10.18 -13.72 6.08
CA ALA A 200 -11.06 -13.38 4.95
C ALA A 200 -10.33 -13.63 3.62
N ASP A 201 -11.05 -14.16 2.63
CA ASP A 201 -10.56 -14.39 1.25
C ASP A 201 -11.64 -14.05 0.21
N ASP A 202 -12.55 -13.16 0.59
CA ASP A 202 -13.72 -12.72 -0.18
C ASP A 202 -13.64 -11.23 -0.60
N ILE A 203 -12.41 -10.70 -0.69
CA ILE A 203 -12.07 -9.38 -1.24
C ILE A 203 -11.25 -9.59 -2.51
N ASN A 204 -11.56 -8.87 -3.59
CA ASN A 204 -10.88 -9.09 -4.88
C ASN A 204 -9.39 -8.78 -4.81
N ARG A 205 -9.03 -7.61 -4.21
CA ARG A 205 -7.64 -7.24 -3.95
C ARG A 205 -7.56 -6.45 -2.63
N PRO A 206 -7.40 -7.14 -1.51
CA PRO A 206 -7.28 -6.49 -0.21
C PRO A 206 -5.99 -5.68 -0.16
N ASN A 207 -6.09 -4.38 0.19
CA ASN A 207 -4.99 -3.45 0.27
C ASN A 207 -4.95 -2.80 1.66
N GLY A 208 -5.20 -1.49 1.77
CA GLY A 208 -5.19 -0.78 3.04
C GLY A 208 -6.11 -1.40 4.08
N ILE A 209 -5.66 -1.48 5.32
CA ILE A 209 -6.34 -2.15 6.42
C ILE A 209 -6.26 -1.33 7.70
N THR A 210 -7.36 -1.23 8.45
CA THR A 210 -7.36 -0.58 9.77
C THR A 210 -8.48 -1.13 10.68
N LEU A 211 -8.32 -0.94 11.99
CA LEU A 211 -9.32 -1.30 13.00
C LEU A 211 -10.11 -0.07 13.45
N SER A 212 -11.40 -0.24 13.79
CA SER A 212 -12.18 0.78 14.49
C SER A 212 -11.50 1.19 15.81
N PRO A 213 -11.81 2.37 16.40
CA PRO A 213 -11.21 2.78 17.66
C PRO A 213 -11.45 1.79 18.81
N ASP A 214 -12.58 1.09 18.83
CA ASP A 214 -12.93 0.04 19.81
C ASP A 214 -12.44 -1.37 19.42
N GLU A 215 -11.81 -1.50 18.25
CA GLU A 215 -11.29 -2.75 17.65
C GLU A 215 -12.34 -3.84 17.40
N LYS A 216 -13.62 -3.47 17.33
CA LYS A 216 -14.70 -4.43 17.02
C LYS A 216 -14.99 -4.56 15.53
N THR A 217 -14.43 -3.67 14.71
CA THR A 217 -14.60 -3.69 13.26
C THR A 217 -13.24 -3.60 12.60
N LEU A 218 -12.99 -4.49 11.64
CA LEU A 218 -11.85 -4.40 10.72
C LEU A 218 -12.34 -3.84 9.40
N TYR A 219 -11.65 -2.81 8.89
CA TYR A 219 -11.91 -2.21 7.59
C TYR A 219 -10.80 -2.57 6.62
N VAL A 220 -11.16 -2.90 5.38
CA VAL A 220 -10.21 -3.27 4.32
C VAL A 220 -10.63 -2.62 3.01
N ASN A 221 -9.69 -1.93 2.36
CA ASN A 221 -9.88 -1.44 0.99
C ASN A 221 -9.90 -2.62 0.01
N ASP A 222 -10.89 -2.67 -0.87
CA ASP A 222 -10.85 -3.50 -2.07
C ASP A 222 -10.38 -2.65 -3.25
N TRP A 223 -9.12 -2.80 -3.65
CA TRP A 223 -8.54 -2.05 -4.77
C TRP A 223 -9.32 -2.26 -6.08
N ASP A 224 -9.68 -3.50 -6.39
CA ASP A 224 -10.40 -3.89 -7.60
C ASP A 224 -11.92 -3.77 -7.46
N GLY A 225 -12.42 -3.38 -6.29
CA GLY A 225 -13.83 -3.23 -5.99
C GLY A 225 -14.24 -1.79 -5.71
N PRO A 226 -15.55 -1.49 -5.77
CA PRO A 226 -16.07 -0.14 -5.54
C PRO A 226 -16.33 0.18 -4.06
N TYR A 227 -15.94 -0.69 -3.12
CA TYR A 227 -16.30 -0.52 -1.72
C TYR A 227 -15.11 -0.68 -0.78
N LEU A 228 -15.09 0.16 0.25
CA LEU A 228 -14.47 -0.14 1.53
C LEU A 228 -15.30 -1.24 2.21
N VAL A 229 -14.66 -2.35 2.58
CA VAL A 229 -15.30 -3.51 3.18
C VAL A 229 -15.09 -3.49 4.70
N ALA A 230 -16.09 -3.95 5.46
CA ALA A 230 -15.98 -4.05 6.90
C ALA A 230 -16.39 -5.43 7.41
N TYR A 231 -15.72 -5.89 8.46
CA TYR A 231 -15.98 -7.15 9.17
C TYR A 231 -16.12 -6.92 10.67
N SER A 232 -16.95 -7.73 11.32
CA SER A 232 -17.01 -7.82 12.78
C SER A 232 -15.87 -8.68 13.31
N VAL A 233 -15.03 -8.12 14.16
CA VAL A 233 -13.91 -8.82 14.81
C VAL A 233 -14.44 -9.65 15.98
N GLN A 234 -14.08 -10.93 16.01
CA GLN A 234 -14.44 -11.85 17.09
C GLN A 234 -13.37 -11.85 18.19
N ALA A 235 -13.67 -12.41 19.34
CA ALA A 235 -12.75 -12.44 20.49
C ALA A 235 -11.43 -13.18 20.22
N ASP A 236 -11.45 -14.17 19.32
CA ASP A 236 -10.31 -14.96 18.86
C ASP A 236 -9.55 -14.33 17.68
N GLY A 237 -10.00 -13.17 17.19
CA GLY A 237 -9.43 -12.46 16.05
C GLY A 237 -10.01 -12.91 14.70
N THR A 238 -10.89 -13.90 14.64
CA THR A 238 -11.60 -14.26 13.40
C THR A 238 -12.58 -13.17 12.99
N LEU A 239 -12.98 -13.17 11.71
CA LEU A 239 -13.87 -12.17 11.14
C LEU A 239 -15.23 -12.78 10.78
N LYS A 240 -16.30 -12.00 10.97
CA LYS A 240 -17.66 -12.34 10.57
C LYS A 240 -18.40 -11.12 10.00
N ASN A 241 -19.59 -11.35 9.49
CA ASN A 241 -20.52 -10.29 9.06
C ASN A 241 -19.89 -9.29 8.08
N ARG A 242 -19.28 -9.82 7.01
CA ARG A 242 -18.79 -8.99 5.90
C ARG A 242 -19.89 -8.09 5.38
N ARG A 243 -19.57 -6.81 5.18
CA ARG A 243 -20.49 -5.86 4.54
C ARG A 243 -19.72 -4.85 3.69
N ASN A 244 -20.36 -4.38 2.63
CA ASN A 244 -19.94 -3.18 1.92
C ASN A 244 -20.21 -1.99 2.83
N PHE A 245 -19.15 -1.30 3.27
CA PHE A 245 -19.24 -0.24 4.28
C PHE A 245 -19.35 1.14 3.64
N GLY A 246 -18.35 1.55 2.89
CA GLY A 246 -18.30 2.84 2.20
C GLY A 246 -18.18 2.63 0.69
N LYS A 247 -19.03 3.28 -0.11
CA LYS A 247 -18.91 3.26 -1.57
C LYS A 247 -17.97 4.36 -2.02
N PHE A 248 -16.88 4.00 -2.70
CA PHE A 248 -15.95 4.96 -3.26
C PHE A 248 -16.60 5.78 -4.40
N ASP A 249 -16.23 7.07 -4.48
CA ASP A 249 -16.43 7.86 -5.67
C ASP A 249 -15.37 7.43 -6.70
N VAL A 250 -15.77 6.52 -7.59
CA VAL A 250 -14.87 5.87 -8.55
C VAL A 250 -14.99 6.56 -9.89
N LYS A 251 -13.85 6.97 -10.43
CA LYS A 251 -13.75 7.56 -11.79
C LYS A 251 -12.99 6.68 -12.78
N GLN A 252 -12.39 5.58 -12.30
CA GLN A 252 -11.59 4.70 -13.13
C GLN A 252 -12.39 3.46 -13.52
N GLU A 253 -12.64 3.29 -14.81
CA GLU A 253 -13.18 2.07 -15.39
C GLU A 253 -12.04 1.27 -16.05
N THR A 254 -12.03 -0.03 -15.84
CA THR A 254 -11.09 -0.98 -16.42
C THR A 254 -11.86 -2.08 -17.13
N ASP A 255 -11.16 -2.98 -17.83
CA ASP A 255 -11.75 -4.18 -18.44
C ASP A 255 -12.46 -5.10 -17.42
N HIS A 256 -12.21 -4.87 -16.12
CA HIS A 256 -12.85 -5.58 -15.01
C HIS A 256 -13.96 -4.78 -14.31
N GLY A 257 -14.37 -3.64 -14.89
CA GLY A 257 -15.38 -2.73 -14.35
C GLY A 257 -14.79 -1.56 -13.55
N LEU A 258 -15.60 -0.94 -12.70
CA LEU A 258 -15.19 0.19 -11.87
C LEU A 258 -14.26 -0.29 -10.74
N VAL A 259 -13.04 0.22 -10.72
CA VAL A 259 -12.05 -0.05 -9.68
C VAL A 259 -11.80 1.21 -8.85
N SER A 260 -11.77 1.05 -7.53
CA SER A 260 -11.52 2.17 -6.62
C SER A 260 -10.08 2.68 -6.70
N GLY A 261 -9.14 1.79 -6.97
CA GLY A 261 -7.72 2.08 -6.80
C GLY A 261 -7.37 2.45 -5.35
N ALA A 262 -8.23 2.07 -4.38
CA ALA A 262 -8.05 2.41 -2.97
C ALA A 262 -6.85 1.66 -2.41
N ASP A 263 -5.85 2.44 -1.98
CA ASP A 263 -4.56 1.96 -1.48
C ASP A 263 -4.56 1.93 0.05
N GLY A 264 -3.81 2.77 0.73
CA GLY A 264 -3.73 2.80 2.17
C GLY A 264 -5.01 3.27 2.87
N LEU A 265 -5.12 2.98 4.15
CA LEU A 265 -6.30 3.25 4.97
C LEU A 265 -5.91 3.62 6.39
N CYS A 266 -6.47 4.70 6.92
CA CYS A 266 -6.37 5.05 8.34
C CYS A 266 -7.72 5.53 8.91
N ILE A 267 -7.78 5.79 10.22
CA ILE A 267 -9.02 6.12 10.92
C ILE A 267 -8.77 7.15 12.01
N ASP A 268 -9.72 8.07 12.23
CA ASP A 268 -9.67 9.00 13.35
C ASP A 268 -10.30 8.45 14.63
N GLY A 269 -10.19 9.20 15.71
CA GLY A 269 -10.76 8.82 17.01
C GLY A 269 -12.30 8.86 17.07
N ALA A 270 -12.95 9.49 16.10
CA ALA A 270 -14.41 9.51 15.95
C ALA A 270 -14.93 8.35 15.11
N GLY A 271 -14.04 7.57 14.50
CA GLY A 271 -14.37 6.41 13.67
C GLY A 271 -14.56 6.73 12.18
N ASN A 272 -14.18 7.93 11.74
CA ASN A 272 -14.17 8.26 10.32
C ASN A 272 -12.94 7.63 9.65
N THR A 273 -13.13 7.00 8.50
CA THR A 273 -12.06 6.35 7.73
C THR A 273 -11.56 7.24 6.60
N PHE A 274 -10.26 7.17 6.34
CA PHE A 274 -9.56 7.94 5.33
C PHE A 274 -8.84 6.96 4.41
N ALA A 275 -9.30 6.85 3.17
CA ALA A 275 -8.76 5.93 2.18
C ALA A 275 -8.05 6.71 1.08
N THR A 276 -6.79 6.41 0.81
CA THR A 276 -6.06 6.98 -0.32
C THR A 276 -6.53 6.36 -1.63
N THR A 277 -6.82 7.19 -2.61
CA THR A 277 -7.32 6.78 -3.94
C THR A 277 -6.72 7.66 -5.02
N PRO A 278 -6.85 7.31 -6.30
CA PRO A 278 -6.46 8.23 -7.39
C PRO A 278 -7.13 9.60 -7.35
N ALA A 279 -8.27 9.73 -6.69
CA ALA A 279 -9.00 11.00 -6.54
C ALA A 279 -8.57 11.82 -5.29
N GLY A 280 -7.51 11.39 -4.60
CA GLY A 280 -7.10 11.98 -3.32
C GLY A 280 -7.44 11.08 -2.13
N VAL A 281 -7.63 11.65 -0.95
CA VAL A 281 -8.05 10.90 0.24
C VAL A 281 -9.56 11.00 0.39
N GLN A 282 -10.27 9.89 0.15
CA GLN A 282 -11.71 9.80 0.35
C GLN A 282 -12.04 9.54 1.82
N VAL A 283 -12.97 10.32 2.34
CA VAL A 283 -13.35 10.28 3.77
C VAL A 283 -14.74 9.70 3.91
N PHE A 284 -14.90 8.72 4.80
CA PHE A 284 -16.19 8.13 5.14
C PHE A 284 -16.50 8.32 6.62
N SER A 285 -17.77 8.61 6.94
CA SER A 285 -18.25 8.67 8.31
C SER A 285 -18.14 7.31 9.01
N ALA A 286 -18.26 7.30 10.34
CA ALA A 286 -18.36 6.05 11.12
C ALA A 286 -19.55 5.15 10.71
N LYS A 287 -20.46 5.65 9.87
CA LYS A 287 -21.60 4.91 9.29
C LYS A 287 -21.36 4.47 7.85
N GLY A 288 -20.25 4.83 7.22
CA GLY A 288 -19.89 4.51 5.84
C GLY A 288 -20.43 5.51 4.80
N GLU A 289 -20.91 6.66 5.22
CA GLU A 289 -21.33 7.73 4.30
C GLU A 289 -20.09 8.43 3.75
N HIS A 290 -20.00 8.62 2.43
CA HIS A 290 -18.94 9.39 1.80
C HIS A 290 -19.11 10.87 2.14
N LEU A 291 -18.15 11.46 2.84
CA LEU A 291 -18.21 12.84 3.33
C LEU A 291 -17.55 13.84 2.36
N GLY A 292 -16.58 13.37 1.56
CA GLY A 292 -15.84 14.21 0.63
C GLY A 292 -14.41 13.71 0.41
N ASN A 293 -13.66 14.48 -0.38
CA ASN A 293 -12.28 14.17 -0.76
C ASN A 293 -11.33 15.28 -0.32
N ILE A 294 -10.20 14.90 0.28
CA ILE A 294 -9.06 15.80 0.50
C ILE A 294 -8.12 15.61 -0.71
N GLU A 295 -7.99 16.65 -1.52
CA GLU A 295 -7.14 16.61 -2.71
C GLU A 295 -5.64 16.57 -2.35
N ALA A 296 -4.86 15.83 -3.14
CA ALA A 296 -3.40 15.89 -3.03
C ALA A 296 -2.86 17.25 -3.49
N PRO A 297 -1.72 17.73 -2.94
CA PRO A 297 -1.13 19.02 -3.32
C PRO A 297 -0.50 19.02 -4.72
N TYR A 298 -0.46 17.89 -5.40
CA TYR A 298 0.07 17.71 -6.76
C TYR A 298 -0.67 16.57 -7.48
N ASP A 299 -0.49 16.51 -8.79
CA ASP A 299 -1.17 15.53 -9.65
C ASP A 299 -0.48 14.14 -9.60
N MET A 300 -0.44 13.56 -8.41
CA MET A 300 -0.01 12.17 -8.19
C MET A 300 -0.87 11.53 -7.11
N PRO A 301 -1.32 10.28 -7.33
CA PRO A 301 -2.16 9.60 -6.35
C PRO A 301 -1.40 9.35 -5.04
N PRO A 302 -2.02 9.64 -3.89
CA PRO A 302 -1.50 9.24 -2.59
C PRO A 302 -1.51 7.71 -2.46
N GLN A 303 -0.59 7.17 -1.67
CA GLN A 303 -0.47 5.71 -1.48
C GLN A 303 -0.92 5.27 -0.09
N ASN A 304 -0.52 5.98 0.98
CA ASN A 304 -0.94 5.59 2.33
C ASN A 304 -1.16 6.82 3.22
N CYS A 305 -1.72 6.61 4.40
CA CYS A 305 -1.99 7.68 5.36
C CYS A 305 -1.91 7.19 6.81
N GLY A 306 -1.76 8.15 7.72
CA GLY A 306 -1.77 7.92 9.15
C GLY A 306 -1.88 9.22 9.92
N PHE A 307 -2.29 9.16 11.16
CA PHE A 307 -2.41 10.35 12.02
C PHE A 307 -1.15 10.56 12.86
N ALA A 308 -0.60 11.78 12.83
CA ALA A 308 0.59 12.17 13.58
C ALA A 308 0.55 13.65 14.00
N GLY A 309 1.71 14.19 14.35
CA GLY A 309 1.84 15.54 14.90
C GLY A 309 1.39 15.60 16.36
N PRO A 310 1.47 16.79 16.98
CA PRO A 310 1.05 17.00 18.37
C PRO A 310 -0.40 16.56 18.58
N GLY A 311 -0.61 15.62 19.51
CA GLY A 311 -1.92 15.07 19.81
C GLY A 311 -2.57 14.28 18.67
N LYS A 312 -1.81 13.90 17.63
CA LYS A 312 -2.30 13.26 16.40
C LYS A 312 -3.36 14.08 15.66
N ALA A 313 -3.21 15.40 15.69
CA ALA A 313 -4.17 16.34 15.10
C ALA A 313 -4.02 16.54 13.59
N TYR A 314 -3.08 15.85 12.96
CA TYR A 314 -2.81 15.95 11.53
C TYR A 314 -2.95 14.59 10.85
N LEU A 315 -3.66 14.58 9.74
CA LEU A 315 -3.59 13.50 8.76
C LEU A 315 -2.31 13.69 7.94
N TYR A 316 -1.41 12.74 8.02
CA TYR A 316 -0.23 12.63 7.16
C TYR A 316 -0.54 11.67 6.02
N VAL A 317 -0.06 12.00 4.83
CA VAL A 317 -0.29 11.21 3.63
C VAL A 317 1.01 11.04 2.89
N THR A 318 1.29 9.81 2.50
CA THR A 318 2.48 9.42 1.73
C THR A 318 2.10 9.13 0.28
N GLY A 319 3.04 9.28 -0.61
CA GLY A 319 2.90 8.83 -1.99
C GLY A 319 3.95 9.42 -2.92
N ARG A 320 4.49 8.57 -3.77
CA ARG A 320 5.41 8.98 -4.85
C ARG A 320 6.59 9.84 -4.40
N GLY A 321 7.16 9.54 -3.25
CA GLY A 321 8.34 10.20 -2.73
C GLY A 321 8.08 11.47 -1.94
N VAL A 322 6.83 11.76 -1.60
CA VAL A 322 6.43 12.94 -0.85
C VAL A 322 5.57 12.54 0.36
N VAL A 323 5.75 13.29 1.44
CA VAL A 323 4.86 13.26 2.61
C VAL A 323 4.27 14.66 2.79
N TRP A 324 2.96 14.72 2.85
CA TRP A 324 2.22 15.94 3.13
C TRP A 324 1.25 15.73 4.29
N ARG A 325 0.78 16.81 4.88
CA ARG A 325 -0.17 16.75 6.00
C ARG A 325 -1.24 17.82 5.90
N VAL A 326 -2.34 17.55 6.55
CA VAL A 326 -3.43 18.50 6.75
C VAL A 326 -3.97 18.39 8.18
N ARG A 327 -4.28 19.52 8.81
CA ARG A 327 -4.89 19.53 10.13
C ARG A 327 -6.36 19.12 10.04
N THR A 328 -6.78 18.16 10.87
CA THR A 328 -8.16 17.68 10.95
C THR A 328 -8.85 18.18 12.24
N LEU A 329 -10.17 18.13 12.24
CA LEU A 329 -10.97 18.49 13.43
C LEU A 329 -10.95 17.38 14.49
N ASN A 330 -10.85 16.13 14.08
CA ASN A 330 -10.69 14.97 14.95
C ASN A 330 -9.25 14.48 14.92
N ALA A 331 -8.72 14.13 16.06
CA ALA A 331 -7.40 13.51 16.16
C ALA A 331 -7.47 12.02 15.79
N GLY A 332 -6.35 11.45 15.41
CA GLY A 332 -6.20 10.00 15.23
C GLY A 332 -6.40 9.22 16.54
N VAL A 333 -6.55 7.90 16.41
CA VAL A 333 -6.74 7.00 17.55
C VAL A 333 -5.56 7.12 18.51
N LYS A 334 -5.84 7.38 19.79
CA LYS A 334 -4.82 7.42 20.84
C LYS A 334 -4.21 6.03 21.03
N ASN A 335 -2.92 5.98 21.36
CA ASN A 335 -2.18 4.75 21.70
C ASN A 335 -2.15 3.69 20.62
N ARG A 336 -2.42 4.02 19.35
CA ARG A 336 -2.27 3.14 18.20
C ARG A 336 -1.45 3.84 17.12
N GLY A 337 -0.48 3.11 16.56
CA GLY A 337 0.47 3.65 15.59
C GLY A 337 -0.08 3.78 14.16
N LYS A 338 -1.29 3.25 13.91
CA LYS A 338 -1.95 3.37 12.61
C LYS A 338 -3.45 3.53 12.79
#